data_09cc7bd7c38eb6e0bbdb38cde77b2f29
#
_entry.id   09cc7bd7c38eb6e0bbdb38cde77b2f29
#
_cell.length_a   1.000
_cell.length_b   1.000
_cell.length_c   1.000
_cell.angle_alpha   90.00
_cell.angle_beta   90.00
_cell.angle_gamma   90.00
#
_symmetry.space_group_name_H-M   'P 1'
#
loop_
_entity.id
_entity.type
_entity.pdbx_description
1 polymer ?
#
loop_
_entity_poly.entity_id
_entity_poly.type
_entity_poly.pdbx_seq_one_letter_code
_entity_poly.pdbx_strand_id
1 'polypeptide(L)'
;YVIEGFDFRGCNAMIFRIQYPDSLKDPTIAQPVFAGYIDEPSYSNGEFTCKVKSRLPEIECPNRNFRMACNSSFGDEECGMSLAEETVPVVSTASNNVTLDKSYSTNYWKDGVISVGGESRIVTQSSGNTVTLNVNFVQDITGHSATLRRGCNKTVEACRAFGNMKHYSGFPAIPFESNYH
;
A
#
# COMPACT_ATOMS: atom_id res chain seq x y z
N TYR A 1 -4.48 -44.17 6.87
CA TYR A 1 -5.92 -44.13 7.14
C TYR A 1 -6.40 -42.84 7.79
N VAL A 2 -5.52 -41.95 8.21
CA VAL A 2 -5.90 -40.73 8.97
C VAL A 2 -5.75 -39.48 8.12
N ILE A 3 -5.38 -39.61 6.84
CA ILE A 3 -5.02 -38.46 6.00
C ILE A 3 -6.15 -38.03 5.04
N GLU A 4 -7.16 -38.87 4.85
CA GLU A 4 -8.33 -38.50 4.04
C GLU A 4 -9.16 -37.42 4.74
N GLY A 5 -9.07 -36.20 4.24
CA GLY A 5 -9.84 -35.04 4.69
C GLY A 5 -9.11 -34.08 5.65
N PHE A 6 -7.85 -34.34 6.01
CA PHE A 6 -7.07 -33.40 6.82
C PHE A 6 -6.03 -32.65 6.00
N ASP A 7 -6.13 -31.32 5.96
CA ASP A 7 -5.14 -30.45 5.31
C ASP A 7 -4.07 -30.02 6.33
N PHE A 8 -2.86 -30.53 6.12
CA PHE A 8 -1.72 -30.20 6.99
C PHE A 8 -1.06 -28.86 6.65
N ARG A 9 -1.44 -28.20 5.57
CA ARG A 9 -0.87 -26.89 5.19
C ARG A 9 -1.11 -25.85 6.28
N GLY A 10 -0.05 -25.15 6.67
CA GLY A 10 -0.12 -24.13 7.70
C GLY A 10 -0.10 -24.66 9.15
N CYS A 11 -0.15 -26.00 9.36
CA CYS A 11 0.00 -26.56 10.70
C CYS A 11 1.41 -26.29 11.25
N ASN A 12 1.48 -26.01 12.56
CA ASN A 12 2.76 -25.81 13.24
C ASN A 12 3.56 -27.11 13.25
N ALA A 13 4.86 -27.01 12.95
CA ALA A 13 5.81 -28.11 13.05
C ALA A 13 7.00 -27.70 13.91
N MET A 14 7.41 -28.58 14.81
CA MET A 14 8.61 -28.42 15.62
C MET A 14 9.50 -29.67 15.46
N ILE A 15 10.78 -29.43 15.17
CA ILE A 15 11.78 -30.48 15.02
C ILE A 15 12.68 -30.43 16.25
N PHE A 16 12.84 -31.57 16.91
CA PHE A 16 13.69 -31.70 18.08
C PHE A 16 14.89 -32.62 17.81
N ARG A 17 16.01 -32.26 18.36
CA ARG A 17 17.16 -33.17 18.50
C ARG A 17 16.99 -33.93 19.82
N ILE A 18 17.02 -35.26 19.72
CA ILE A 18 16.93 -36.13 20.88
C ILE A 18 18.27 -36.81 21.15
N GLN A 19 18.59 -37.06 22.41
CA GLN A 19 19.73 -37.87 22.83
C GLN A 19 19.23 -39.27 23.25
N TYR A 20 19.55 -40.24 22.42
CA TYR A 20 19.14 -41.64 22.69
C TYR A 20 20.09 -42.31 23.68
N PRO A 21 19.60 -43.10 24.69
CA PRO A 21 18.17 -43.34 24.99
C PRO A 21 17.54 -42.36 25.98
N ASP A 22 18.28 -41.39 26.50
CA ASP A 22 17.90 -40.58 27.66
C ASP A 22 16.65 -39.71 27.38
N SER A 23 16.53 -39.15 26.20
CA SER A 23 15.33 -38.35 25.81
C SER A 23 14.04 -39.16 25.69
N LEU A 24 14.15 -40.52 25.62
CA LEU A 24 12.96 -41.37 25.66
C LEU A 24 12.40 -41.51 27.06
N LYS A 25 13.27 -41.34 28.10
CA LYS A 25 12.89 -41.39 29.52
C LYS A 25 12.48 -40.03 30.04
N ASP A 26 13.13 -38.96 29.53
CA ASP A 26 12.87 -37.59 29.90
C ASP A 26 12.80 -36.70 28.64
N PRO A 27 11.60 -36.43 28.12
CA PRO A 27 11.45 -35.60 26.93
C PRO A 27 11.85 -34.13 27.14
N THR A 28 12.07 -33.68 28.37
CA THR A 28 12.46 -32.28 28.65
C THR A 28 13.89 -31.98 28.23
N ILE A 29 14.74 -33.00 28.05
CA ILE A 29 16.11 -32.85 27.55
C ILE A 29 16.19 -32.77 26.02
N ALA A 30 15.06 -32.96 25.30
CA ALA A 30 15.01 -32.79 23.87
C ALA A 30 15.20 -31.31 23.50
N GLN A 31 16.14 -31.06 22.60
CA GLN A 31 16.47 -29.67 22.17
C GLN A 31 15.68 -29.30 20.89
N PRO A 32 14.91 -28.21 20.90
CA PRO A 32 14.26 -27.74 19.69
C PRO A 32 15.34 -27.24 18.71
N VAL A 33 15.32 -27.75 17.48
CA VAL A 33 16.27 -27.41 16.43
C VAL A 33 15.64 -26.46 15.44
N PHE A 34 14.35 -26.67 15.15
CA PHE A 34 13.62 -25.88 14.17
C PHE A 34 12.14 -25.79 14.55
N ALA A 35 11.56 -24.61 14.35
CA ALA A 35 10.14 -24.37 14.49
C ALA A 35 9.63 -23.65 13.23
N GLY A 36 8.50 -24.10 12.70
CA GLY A 36 7.95 -23.55 11.49
C GLY A 36 6.52 -24.02 11.24
N TYR A 37 6.11 -23.99 9.99
CA TYR A 37 4.83 -24.50 9.53
C TYR A 37 5.00 -25.42 8.33
N ILE A 38 4.09 -26.37 8.21
CA ILE A 38 4.08 -27.34 7.11
C ILE A 38 3.61 -26.64 5.82
N ASP A 39 4.39 -26.80 4.77
CA ASP A 39 4.09 -26.36 3.42
C ASP A 39 4.26 -27.51 2.43
N GLU A 40 3.53 -27.48 1.32
CA GLU A 40 3.59 -28.48 0.25
C GLU A 40 3.54 -29.94 0.77
N PRO A 41 2.56 -30.32 1.62
CA PRO A 41 2.46 -31.72 2.05
C PRO A 41 2.09 -32.61 0.87
N SER A 42 2.74 -33.74 0.75
CA SER A 42 2.44 -34.78 -0.23
C SER A 42 2.43 -36.16 0.40
N TYR A 43 1.60 -37.05 -0.11
CA TYR A 43 1.52 -38.43 0.35
C TYR A 43 1.49 -39.35 -0.88
N SER A 44 2.47 -40.23 -0.96
CA SER A 44 2.53 -41.26 -2.01
C SER A 44 3.20 -42.51 -1.49
N ASN A 45 2.73 -43.69 -1.97
CA ASN A 45 3.29 -44.99 -1.63
C ASN A 45 3.45 -45.27 -0.12
N GLY A 46 2.55 -44.75 0.72
CA GLY A 46 2.65 -44.91 2.15
C GLY A 46 3.62 -43.97 2.85
N GLU A 47 4.23 -43.04 2.13
CA GLU A 47 5.17 -42.06 2.66
C GLU A 47 4.56 -40.64 2.64
N PHE A 48 4.68 -39.94 3.76
CA PHE A 48 4.31 -38.55 3.91
C PHE A 48 5.56 -37.68 3.81
N THR A 49 5.57 -36.77 2.85
CA THR A 49 6.65 -35.80 2.64
C THR A 49 6.10 -34.38 2.76
N CYS A 50 6.81 -33.50 3.44
CA CYS A 50 6.43 -32.08 3.50
C CYS A 50 7.68 -31.20 3.58
N LYS A 51 7.53 -29.95 3.15
CA LYS A 51 8.49 -28.89 3.44
C LYS A 51 8.06 -28.18 4.73
N VAL A 52 8.99 -27.92 5.62
CA VAL A 52 8.75 -27.11 6.81
C VAL A 52 9.44 -25.76 6.60
N LYS A 53 8.66 -24.71 6.52
CA LYS A 53 9.14 -23.32 6.38
C LYS A 53 9.26 -22.68 7.75
N SER A 54 10.33 -21.96 7.98
CA SER A 54 10.46 -21.11 9.17
C SER A 54 9.36 -20.04 9.15
N ARG A 55 8.72 -19.81 10.27
CA ARG A 55 8.09 -18.53 10.55
C ARG A 55 9.22 -17.52 10.87
N LEU A 56 10.01 -17.17 9.86
CA LEU A 56 10.54 -15.83 9.90
C LEU A 56 9.31 -14.94 10.04
N PRO A 57 9.25 -14.08 11.07
CA PRO A 57 8.18 -13.11 11.09
C PRO A 57 8.15 -12.54 9.69
N GLU A 58 6.95 -12.40 9.11
CA GLU A 58 6.74 -11.50 8.01
C GLU A 58 7.38 -10.21 8.50
N ILE A 59 8.66 -10.07 8.16
CA ILE A 59 9.35 -8.81 8.36
C ILE A 59 8.50 -7.93 7.48
N GLU A 60 7.65 -7.14 8.10
CA GLU A 60 7.06 -6.01 7.43
C GLU A 60 8.25 -5.25 6.88
N CYS A 61 8.62 -5.62 5.66
CA CYS A 61 9.67 -4.91 4.96
C CYS A 61 9.27 -3.45 5.02
N PRO A 62 10.11 -2.59 5.59
CA PRO A 62 9.77 -1.18 5.68
C PRO A 62 9.27 -0.79 4.29
N ASN A 63 8.05 -0.29 4.22
CA ASN A 63 7.28 -0.05 3.00
C ASN A 63 7.88 1.12 2.17
N ARG A 64 9.20 1.33 2.32
CA ARG A 64 9.99 2.38 1.68
C ARG A 64 10.81 1.79 0.56
N ASN A 65 10.37 2.05 -0.66
CA ASN A 65 11.14 1.73 -1.84
C ASN A 65 12.28 2.74 -2.03
N PHE A 66 13.43 2.26 -2.49
CA PHE A 66 14.54 3.11 -2.89
C PHE A 66 14.21 3.76 -4.24
N ARG A 67 13.53 4.90 -4.20
CA ARG A 67 13.07 5.66 -5.38
C ARG A 67 13.15 7.16 -5.13
N MET A 68 13.24 7.94 -6.21
CA MET A 68 13.28 9.40 -6.14
C MET A 68 11.96 9.99 -5.61
N ALA A 69 10.82 9.39 -5.95
CA ALA A 69 9.51 9.85 -5.49
C ALA A 69 9.31 9.57 -4.00
N CYS A 70 8.58 10.44 -3.31
CA CYS A 70 8.22 10.27 -1.91
C CYS A 70 7.45 8.96 -1.68
N ASN A 71 7.80 8.22 -0.64
CA ASN A 71 7.16 6.95 -0.29
C ASN A 71 5.88 7.11 0.53
N SER A 72 5.76 8.21 1.30
CA SER A 72 4.60 8.47 2.17
C SER A 72 3.35 8.81 1.38
N SER A 73 2.18 8.48 1.89
CA SER A 73 0.92 8.96 1.34
C SER A 73 0.70 10.41 1.73
N PHE A 74 0.12 11.22 0.83
CA PHE A 74 -0.11 12.62 1.15
C PHE A 74 -1.11 12.75 2.29
N GLY A 75 -0.67 13.38 3.39
CA GLY A 75 -1.47 13.56 4.60
C GLY A 75 -1.47 12.38 5.57
N ASP A 76 -0.64 11.34 5.35
CA ASP A 76 -0.42 10.31 6.36
C ASP A 76 0.44 10.84 7.53
N GLU A 77 0.60 10.02 8.56
CA GLU A 77 1.38 10.36 9.76
C GLU A 77 2.84 10.72 9.43
N GLU A 78 3.44 10.01 8.48
CA GLU A 78 4.83 10.28 8.04
C GLU A 78 4.93 11.57 7.25
N CYS A 79 3.96 11.87 6.38
CA CYS A 79 3.89 13.12 5.64
C CYS A 79 3.60 14.30 6.56
N GLY A 80 2.74 14.13 7.56
CA GLY A 80 2.39 15.16 8.55
C GLY A 80 1.67 16.38 7.97
N MET A 81 1.24 16.36 6.71
CA MET A 81 0.47 17.46 6.10
C MET A 81 -1.01 17.32 6.42
N SER A 82 -1.63 18.43 6.80
CA SER A 82 -3.09 18.52 6.87
C SER A 82 -3.68 18.53 5.46
N LEU A 83 -4.59 17.60 5.17
CA LEU A 83 -5.30 17.58 3.89
C LEU A 83 -6.33 18.71 3.85
N ALA A 84 -6.18 19.61 2.88
CA ALA A 84 -7.26 20.52 2.55
C ALA A 84 -8.37 19.72 1.85
N GLU A 85 -9.54 19.73 2.48
CA GLU A 85 -10.77 19.10 1.97
C GLU A 85 -11.87 20.13 1.94
N GLU A 86 -12.61 20.21 0.85
CA GLU A 86 -13.68 21.17 0.69
C GLU A 86 -14.84 20.58 -0.11
N THR A 87 -16.06 20.84 0.35
CA THR A 87 -17.28 20.45 -0.36
C THR A 87 -17.84 21.65 -1.11
N VAL A 88 -18.00 21.49 -2.42
CA VAL A 88 -18.42 22.55 -3.35
C VAL A 88 -19.49 22.03 -4.29
N PRO A 89 -20.56 22.82 -4.60
CA PRO A 89 -21.54 22.44 -5.61
C PRO A 89 -20.92 22.35 -7.01
N VAL A 90 -21.37 21.36 -7.80
CA VAL A 90 -21.05 21.22 -9.21
C VAL A 90 -22.06 21.98 -10.02
N VAL A 91 -21.59 22.94 -10.80
CA VAL A 91 -22.44 23.79 -11.66
C VAL A 91 -22.76 23.08 -12.97
N SER A 92 -21.77 22.45 -13.58
CA SER A 92 -21.93 21.73 -14.87
C SER A 92 -20.82 20.72 -15.07
N THR A 93 -21.08 19.75 -15.94
CA THR A 93 -20.12 18.75 -16.39
C THR A 93 -20.06 18.71 -17.91
N ALA A 94 -18.84 18.63 -18.45
CA ALA A 94 -18.62 18.50 -19.89
C ALA A 94 -17.47 17.51 -20.13
N SER A 95 -17.82 16.27 -20.47
CA SER A 95 -16.85 15.18 -20.58
C SER A 95 -16.06 15.01 -19.27
N ASN A 96 -14.74 15.15 -19.31
CA ASN A 96 -13.86 15.07 -18.13
C ASN A 96 -13.66 16.41 -17.39
N ASN A 97 -14.35 17.47 -17.80
CA ASN A 97 -14.29 18.77 -17.13
C ASN A 97 -15.50 18.96 -16.22
N VAL A 98 -15.24 19.35 -14.98
CA VAL A 98 -16.26 19.67 -13.98
C VAL A 98 -16.12 21.13 -13.59
N THR A 99 -17.20 21.89 -13.72
CA THR A 99 -17.26 23.29 -13.29
C THR A 99 -17.86 23.38 -11.88
N LEU A 100 -17.13 24.00 -10.99
CA LEU A 100 -17.50 24.20 -9.59
C LEU A 100 -18.12 25.59 -9.39
N ASP A 101 -18.88 25.75 -8.33
CA ASP A 101 -19.44 27.07 -7.94
C ASP A 101 -18.40 28.02 -7.35
N LYS A 102 -17.19 27.52 -7.07
CA LYS A 102 -16.09 28.30 -6.47
C LYS A 102 -14.85 28.26 -7.33
N SER A 103 -14.14 29.40 -7.38
CA SER A 103 -12.89 29.54 -8.15
C SER A 103 -11.68 29.39 -7.25
N TYR A 104 -10.63 28.76 -7.80
CA TYR A 104 -9.36 28.46 -7.11
C TYR A 104 -8.17 28.91 -7.94
N SER A 105 -7.00 29.01 -7.33
CA SER A 105 -5.74 29.24 -8.04
C SER A 105 -5.43 28.09 -8.98
N THR A 106 -4.68 28.37 -10.04
CA THR A 106 -4.26 27.36 -11.02
C THR A 106 -3.54 26.21 -10.36
N ASN A 107 -3.93 24.97 -10.70
CA ASN A 107 -3.41 23.71 -10.18
C ASN A 107 -3.61 23.51 -8.66
N TYR A 108 -4.52 24.24 -8.02
CA TYR A 108 -4.77 24.06 -6.59
C TYR A 108 -5.22 22.65 -6.22
N TRP A 109 -6.09 22.04 -7.04
CA TRP A 109 -6.61 20.69 -6.85
C TRP A 109 -5.89 19.62 -7.69
N LYS A 110 -4.87 20.01 -8.45
CA LYS A 110 -4.10 19.07 -9.27
C LYS A 110 -3.53 17.93 -8.42
N ASP A 111 -3.51 16.72 -8.99
CA ASP A 111 -3.08 15.47 -8.35
C ASP A 111 -3.94 15.07 -7.13
N GLY A 112 -5.03 15.79 -6.88
CA GLY A 112 -6.00 15.51 -5.85
C GLY A 112 -7.14 14.62 -6.33
N VAL A 113 -8.16 14.49 -5.49
CA VAL A 113 -9.32 13.64 -5.73
C VAL A 113 -10.59 14.47 -5.59
N ILE A 114 -11.53 14.27 -6.50
CA ILE A 114 -12.91 14.74 -6.41
C ILE A 114 -13.83 13.54 -6.19
N SER A 115 -14.74 13.63 -5.23
CA SER A 115 -15.68 12.56 -4.87
C SER A 115 -17.10 13.09 -4.90
N VAL A 116 -17.99 12.36 -5.58
CA VAL A 116 -19.43 12.65 -5.66
C VAL A 116 -20.20 11.35 -5.62
N GLY A 117 -21.22 11.26 -4.75
CA GLY A 117 -22.12 10.11 -4.71
C GLY A 117 -21.46 8.74 -4.48
N GLY A 118 -20.28 8.71 -3.82
CA GLY A 118 -19.51 7.48 -3.61
C GLY A 118 -18.52 7.15 -4.73
N GLU A 119 -18.57 7.82 -5.88
CA GLU A 119 -17.54 7.73 -6.91
C GLU A 119 -16.42 8.74 -6.68
N SER A 120 -15.17 8.35 -6.97
CA SER A 120 -14.00 9.22 -6.86
C SER A 120 -13.21 9.25 -8.17
N ARG A 121 -12.69 10.41 -8.53
CA ARG A 121 -11.85 10.63 -9.72
C ARG A 121 -10.62 11.45 -9.36
N ILE A 122 -9.54 11.22 -10.10
CA ILE A 122 -8.30 11.99 -9.94
C ILE A 122 -8.40 13.26 -10.77
N VAL A 123 -8.01 14.38 -10.14
CA VAL A 123 -7.91 15.69 -10.81
C VAL A 123 -6.54 15.78 -11.48
N THR A 124 -6.52 15.90 -12.80
CA THR A 124 -5.28 16.04 -13.58
C THR A 124 -4.85 17.50 -13.72
N GLN A 125 -5.82 18.41 -13.78
CA GLN A 125 -5.60 19.87 -13.85
C GLN A 125 -6.72 20.62 -13.14
N SER A 126 -6.44 21.82 -12.68
CA SER A 126 -7.48 22.75 -12.19
C SER A 126 -7.12 24.19 -12.56
N SER A 127 -8.10 24.97 -12.96
CA SER A 127 -7.93 26.39 -13.28
C SER A 127 -9.23 27.15 -13.04
N GLY A 128 -9.15 28.16 -12.24
CA GLY A 128 -10.35 28.93 -11.86
C GLY A 128 -11.39 28.02 -11.17
N ASN A 129 -12.57 27.96 -11.73
CA ASN A 129 -13.67 27.12 -11.25
C ASN A 129 -13.76 25.74 -11.97
N THR A 130 -12.83 25.42 -12.86
CA THR A 130 -12.86 24.17 -13.62
C THR A 130 -11.80 23.21 -13.15
N VAL A 131 -12.18 21.96 -12.95
CA VAL A 131 -11.28 20.83 -12.69
C VAL A 131 -11.38 19.82 -13.83
N THR A 132 -10.24 19.35 -14.32
CA THR A 132 -10.16 18.33 -15.37
C THR A 132 -9.81 16.99 -14.71
N LEU A 133 -10.58 15.96 -15.04
CA LEU A 133 -10.45 14.62 -14.46
C LEU A 133 -9.67 13.69 -15.38
N ASN A 134 -9.11 12.63 -14.81
CA ASN A 134 -8.50 11.53 -15.56
C ASN A 134 -9.54 10.73 -16.37
N VAL A 135 -10.74 10.56 -15.82
CA VAL A 135 -11.89 9.87 -16.42
C VAL A 135 -13.17 10.57 -15.95
N ASN A 136 -14.16 10.70 -16.82
CA ASN A 136 -15.47 11.25 -16.47
C ASN A 136 -16.22 10.39 -15.45
N PHE A 137 -17.18 10.98 -14.77
CA PHE A 137 -18.12 10.23 -13.93
C PHE A 137 -19.07 9.42 -14.82
N VAL A 138 -19.56 8.30 -14.30
CA VAL A 138 -20.50 7.44 -15.02
C VAL A 138 -21.88 8.13 -15.13
N GLN A 139 -22.26 8.84 -14.06
CA GLN A 139 -23.51 9.59 -13.99
C GLN A 139 -23.27 11.10 -14.11
N ASP A 140 -24.31 11.82 -14.52
CA ASP A 140 -24.27 13.28 -14.47
C ASP A 140 -24.32 13.74 -13.02
N ILE A 141 -23.29 14.47 -12.62
CA ILE A 141 -23.12 15.00 -11.27
C ILE A 141 -23.52 16.48 -11.14
N THR A 142 -24.09 17.06 -12.18
CA THR A 142 -24.54 18.48 -12.19
C THR A 142 -25.55 18.70 -11.06
N GLY A 143 -25.36 19.76 -10.29
CA GLY A 143 -26.19 20.11 -9.14
C GLY A 143 -25.90 19.29 -7.87
N HIS A 144 -24.99 18.32 -7.91
CA HIS A 144 -24.56 17.58 -6.71
C HIS A 144 -23.42 18.31 -5.98
N SER A 145 -23.24 17.99 -4.71
CA SER A 145 -22.09 18.46 -3.93
C SER A 145 -20.89 17.53 -4.17
N ALA A 146 -19.78 18.10 -4.59
CA ALA A 146 -18.51 17.40 -4.74
C ALA A 146 -17.58 17.69 -3.59
N THR A 147 -16.98 16.66 -3.02
CA THR A 147 -15.90 16.79 -2.05
C THR A 147 -14.56 16.71 -2.77
N LEU A 148 -13.77 17.78 -2.70
CA LEU A 148 -12.43 17.85 -3.26
C LEU A 148 -11.40 17.68 -2.15
N ARG A 149 -10.41 16.83 -2.40
CA ARG A 149 -9.27 16.63 -1.53
C ARG A 149 -7.99 16.96 -2.30
N ARG A 150 -7.15 17.78 -1.69
CA ARG A 150 -5.87 18.18 -2.30
C ARG A 150 -4.93 16.99 -2.41
N GLY A 151 -4.13 16.95 -3.48
CA GLY A 151 -3.15 15.90 -3.74
C GLY A 151 -1.70 16.38 -3.78
N CYS A 152 -0.80 15.44 -3.99
CA CYS A 152 0.63 15.67 -4.14
C CYS A 152 1.20 14.70 -5.19
N ASN A 153 2.01 15.22 -6.12
CA ASN A 153 2.66 14.41 -7.15
C ASN A 153 3.92 13.66 -6.67
N LYS A 154 4.21 13.70 -5.37
CA LYS A 154 5.32 12.97 -4.72
C LYS A 154 6.73 13.43 -5.13
N THR A 155 6.87 14.56 -5.81
CA THR A 155 8.18 15.10 -6.18
C THR A 155 8.77 15.98 -5.08
N VAL A 156 10.09 16.20 -5.16
CA VAL A 156 10.83 17.10 -4.27
C VAL A 156 10.29 18.53 -4.38
N GLU A 157 10.01 18.97 -5.61
CA GLU A 157 9.50 20.31 -5.91
C GLU A 157 8.13 20.54 -5.26
N ALA A 158 7.23 19.55 -5.36
CA ALA A 158 5.92 19.62 -4.72
C ALA A 158 6.05 19.67 -3.19
N CYS A 159 6.89 18.83 -2.61
CA CYS A 159 7.12 18.81 -1.17
C CYS A 159 7.74 20.13 -0.67
N ARG A 160 8.64 20.72 -1.46
CA ARG A 160 9.22 22.04 -1.19
C ARG A 160 8.16 23.14 -1.28
N ALA A 161 7.28 23.11 -2.29
CA ALA A 161 6.19 24.07 -2.44
C ALA A 161 5.18 24.00 -1.26
N PHE A 162 5.02 22.83 -0.66
CA PHE A 162 4.25 22.65 0.58
C PHE A 162 5.03 23.05 1.87
N GLY A 163 6.32 23.39 1.76
CA GLY A 163 7.17 23.69 2.93
C GLY A 163 7.46 22.45 3.81
N ASN A 164 7.30 21.24 3.26
CA ASN A 164 7.30 20.00 4.03
C ASN A 164 8.52 19.09 3.77
N MET A 165 9.62 19.64 3.33
CA MET A 165 10.83 18.89 2.97
C MET A 165 11.39 17.99 4.07
N LYS A 166 11.18 18.35 5.34
CA LYS A 166 11.62 17.53 6.49
C LYS A 166 10.94 16.17 6.57
N HIS A 167 9.76 16.01 5.94
CA HIS A 167 8.98 14.78 5.89
C HIS A 167 9.07 14.08 4.52
N TYR A 168 9.96 14.55 3.65
CA TYR A 168 10.16 13.92 2.36
C TYR A 168 10.84 12.55 2.52
N SER A 169 10.15 11.48 2.19
CA SER A 169 10.61 10.09 2.39
C SER A 169 11.15 9.42 1.10
N GLY A 170 11.40 10.18 0.05
CA GLY A 170 12.09 9.72 -1.17
C GLY A 170 13.61 9.92 -1.08
N PHE A 171 14.31 9.42 -2.10
CA PHE A 171 15.77 9.49 -2.23
C PHE A 171 16.14 10.37 -3.44
N PRO A 172 16.14 11.70 -3.32
CA PRO A 172 16.30 12.61 -4.48
C PRO A 172 17.67 12.54 -5.13
N ALA A 173 18.67 11.98 -4.44
CA ALA A 173 20.05 11.86 -4.91
C ALA A 173 20.39 10.47 -5.46
N ILE A 174 19.41 9.67 -5.89
CA ILE A 174 19.66 8.41 -6.58
C ILE A 174 20.35 8.72 -7.93
N PRO A 175 21.58 8.21 -8.17
CA PRO A 175 22.23 8.38 -9.46
C PRO A 175 21.46 7.64 -10.56
N PHE A 176 21.33 8.26 -11.72
CA PHE A 176 20.79 7.58 -12.90
C PHE A 176 21.83 6.57 -13.43
N GLU A 177 21.35 5.46 -14.00
CA GLU A 177 22.22 4.41 -14.57
C GLU A 177 23.26 4.93 -15.58
N SER A 178 22.98 6.03 -16.25
CA SER A 178 23.92 6.68 -17.20
C SER A 178 25.23 7.18 -16.58
N ASN A 179 25.35 7.18 -15.26
CA ASN A 179 26.57 7.63 -14.56
C ASN A 179 27.54 6.50 -14.21
N TYR A 180 27.25 5.26 -14.64
CA TYR A 180 28.08 4.07 -14.38
C TYR A 180 28.82 3.56 -15.64
N HIS A 181 29.24 4.44 -16.55
CA HIS A 181 30.12 4.12 -17.67
C HIS A 181 31.53 4.62 -17.44
#